data_0e405f349edee0628b5782f1c5c07aef
#
_entry.id   0e405f349edee0628b5782f1c5c07aef
#
_cell.length_a   1.000
_cell.length_b   1.000
_cell.length_c   1.000
_cell.angle_alpha   90.00
_cell.angle_beta   90.00
_cell.angle_gamma   90.00
#
_symmetry.space_group_name_H-M   'P 1'
#
loop_
_entity.id
_entity.type
_entity.pdbx_description
1 polymer ?
#
loop_
_entity_poly.entity_id
_entity_poly.type
_entity_poly.pdbx_seq_one_letter_code
_entity_poly.pdbx_strand_id
1 'polypeptide(L)'
;MADKPLHIMIIDPNRVRASIIEDGLREAGHVSVSVIDDTSQALRQIVEIDPDVIFIDLENPNRDQLEYMFQVSRAVKRPVAMFVDSTDHASIEAAIDAGVSAYIVDGLKKERVKPILDTAVTRFNLFERMRRELEEAKSELASRKTIDQAKAILMQSRGILEPEAYALLRRTAMNQNKRIVEVADSLIVAAGLLGGDENR
;
A
#
# COMPACT_ATOMS: atom_id res chain seq x y z
N MET A 1 17.48 -16.80 -10.06
CA MET A 1 17.92 -15.50 -9.55
C MET A 1 18.13 -15.67 -8.06
N ALA A 2 19.33 -15.41 -7.53
CA ALA A 2 19.54 -15.44 -6.08
C ALA A 2 18.67 -14.34 -5.49
N ASP A 3 17.73 -14.71 -4.62
CA ASP A 3 16.91 -13.74 -3.90
C ASP A 3 17.83 -12.83 -3.09
N LYS A 4 17.60 -11.51 -3.19
CA LYS A 4 18.28 -10.52 -2.36
C LYS A 4 18.05 -10.92 -0.89
N PRO A 5 19.10 -10.96 -0.06
CA PRO A 5 18.91 -11.27 1.34
C PRO A 5 17.95 -10.25 1.95
N LEU A 6 16.81 -10.72 2.45
CA LEU A 6 15.81 -9.91 3.13
C LEU A 6 16.29 -9.57 4.54
N HIS A 7 16.05 -8.33 4.96
CA HIS A 7 16.14 -7.94 6.36
C HIS A 7 14.76 -8.19 7.02
N ILE A 8 14.72 -9.11 7.96
CA ILE A 8 13.47 -9.54 8.61
C ILE A 8 13.47 -9.07 10.05
N MET A 9 12.38 -8.40 10.46
CA MET A 9 12.18 -8.02 11.84
C MET A 9 11.19 -8.98 12.51
N ILE A 10 11.54 -9.46 13.68
CA ILE A 10 10.67 -10.24 14.57
C ILE A 10 10.25 -9.37 15.73
N ILE A 11 8.95 -9.23 15.97
CA ILE A 11 8.35 -8.55 17.12
C ILE A 11 7.72 -9.63 17.99
N ASP A 12 8.37 -9.93 19.11
CA ASP A 12 7.94 -10.99 20.02
C ASP A 12 8.46 -10.72 21.44
N PRO A 13 7.57 -10.52 22.43
CA PRO A 13 7.96 -10.37 23.83
C PRO A 13 8.56 -11.66 24.42
N ASN A 14 8.31 -12.82 23.80
CA ASN A 14 8.80 -14.11 24.25
C ASN A 14 10.03 -14.55 23.45
N ARG A 15 11.21 -14.40 24.05
CA ARG A 15 12.49 -14.73 23.39
C ARG A 15 12.63 -16.19 22.96
N VAL A 16 11.94 -17.13 23.62
CA VAL A 16 11.97 -18.54 23.23
C VAL A 16 11.21 -18.73 21.91
N ARG A 17 10.05 -18.09 21.77
CA ARG A 17 9.27 -18.15 20.54
C ARG A 17 10.00 -17.40 19.41
N ALA A 18 10.54 -16.23 19.68
CA ALA A 18 11.36 -15.49 18.69
C ALA A 18 12.53 -16.34 18.16
N SER A 19 13.19 -17.16 19.01
CA SER A 19 14.28 -18.03 18.55
C SER A 19 13.81 -19.13 17.60
N ILE A 20 12.57 -19.62 17.71
CA ILE A 20 12.01 -20.62 16.77
C ILE A 20 11.86 -19.98 15.39
N ILE A 21 11.36 -18.74 15.33
CA ILE A 21 11.23 -18.00 14.06
C ILE A 21 12.62 -17.71 13.49
N GLU A 22 13.55 -17.22 14.31
CA GLU A 22 14.91 -16.90 13.88
C GLU A 22 15.65 -18.11 13.33
N ASP A 23 15.55 -19.26 13.99
CA ASP A 23 16.14 -20.52 13.52
C ASP A 23 15.54 -20.98 12.20
N GLY A 24 14.21 -20.87 12.05
CA GLY A 24 13.53 -21.21 10.79
C GLY A 24 13.94 -20.29 9.64
N LEU A 25 14.14 -19.01 9.91
CA LEU A 25 14.64 -18.04 8.92
C LEU A 25 16.09 -18.30 8.53
N ARG A 26 16.95 -18.62 9.48
CA ARG A 26 18.36 -18.99 9.23
C ARG A 26 18.47 -20.27 8.39
N GLU A 27 17.68 -21.28 8.67
CA GLU A 27 17.63 -22.50 7.84
C GLU A 27 17.12 -22.23 6.41
N ALA A 28 16.25 -21.22 6.26
CA ALA A 28 15.80 -20.75 4.96
C ALA A 28 16.83 -19.89 4.21
N GLY A 29 17.99 -19.57 4.84
CA GLY A 29 19.06 -18.78 4.25
C GLY A 29 18.98 -17.28 4.55
N HIS A 30 18.05 -16.83 5.42
CA HIS A 30 17.93 -15.43 5.83
C HIS A 30 18.71 -15.18 7.11
N VAL A 31 19.84 -14.47 6.97
CA VAL A 31 20.77 -14.19 8.09
C VAL A 31 20.61 -12.79 8.68
N SER A 32 19.93 -11.89 8.00
CA SER A 32 19.68 -10.52 8.47
C SER A 32 18.35 -10.46 9.22
N VAL A 33 18.40 -10.77 10.51
CA VAL A 33 17.23 -10.81 11.39
C VAL A 33 17.44 -9.87 12.58
N SER A 34 16.45 -9.04 12.86
CA SER A 34 16.38 -8.17 14.05
C SER A 34 15.21 -8.63 14.93
N VAL A 35 15.46 -8.81 16.22
CA VAL A 35 14.42 -9.21 17.20
C VAL A 35 14.16 -8.05 18.14
N ILE A 36 12.91 -7.68 18.32
CA ILE A 36 12.45 -6.70 19.30
C ILE A 36 11.44 -7.33 20.27
N ASP A 37 11.59 -7.04 21.55
CA ASP A 37 10.72 -7.56 22.62
C ASP A 37 9.74 -6.51 23.15
N ASP A 38 10.01 -5.21 22.91
CA ASP A 38 9.10 -4.13 23.28
C ASP A 38 8.10 -3.83 22.14
N THR A 39 6.91 -4.38 22.27
CA THR A 39 5.81 -4.16 21.32
C THR A 39 5.27 -2.73 21.35
N SER A 40 5.45 -1.99 22.46
CA SER A 40 4.88 -0.63 22.61
C SER A 40 5.52 0.42 21.70
N GLN A 41 6.75 0.17 21.24
CA GLN A 41 7.49 1.06 20.34
C GLN A 41 7.70 0.47 18.94
N ALA A 42 6.91 -0.53 18.57
CA ALA A 42 7.06 -1.28 17.33
C ALA A 42 7.16 -0.36 16.10
N LEU A 43 6.26 0.61 15.94
CA LEU A 43 6.28 1.54 14.80
C LEU A 43 7.58 2.35 14.71
N ARG A 44 8.09 2.86 15.82
CA ARG A 44 9.33 3.60 15.84
C ARG A 44 10.51 2.72 15.44
N GLN A 45 10.59 1.53 15.97
CA GLN A 45 11.67 0.58 15.67
C GLN A 45 11.61 0.09 14.21
N ILE A 46 10.41 -0.11 13.64
CA ILE A 46 10.24 -0.42 12.24
C ILE A 46 10.78 0.70 11.35
N VAL A 47 10.53 1.96 11.68
CA VAL A 47 11.05 3.10 10.93
C VAL A 47 12.58 3.21 11.04
N GLU A 48 13.15 2.95 12.22
CA GLU A 48 14.60 3.02 12.45
C GLU A 48 15.36 1.87 11.75
N ILE A 49 14.80 0.67 11.75
CA ILE A 49 15.42 -0.54 11.21
C ILE A 49 15.14 -0.71 9.71
N ASP A 50 14.01 -0.20 9.23
CA ASP A 50 13.52 -0.31 7.84
C ASP A 50 13.57 -1.76 7.28
N PRO A 51 12.89 -2.72 7.93
CA PRO A 51 12.92 -4.13 7.50
C PRO A 51 12.17 -4.35 6.19
N ASP A 52 12.55 -5.39 5.44
CA ASP A 52 11.84 -5.83 4.24
C ASP A 52 10.58 -6.63 4.57
N VAL A 53 10.56 -7.36 5.70
CA VAL A 53 9.45 -8.20 6.18
C VAL A 53 9.34 -8.11 7.70
N ILE A 54 8.13 -8.18 8.23
CA ILE A 54 7.85 -8.14 9.65
C ILE A 54 7.12 -9.41 10.09
N PHE A 55 7.66 -10.11 11.06
CA PHE A 55 7.01 -11.19 11.80
C PHE A 55 6.54 -10.65 13.15
N ILE A 56 5.28 -10.82 13.49
CA ILE A 56 4.71 -10.45 14.77
C ILE A 56 4.20 -11.72 15.43
N ASP A 57 4.72 -12.05 16.61
CA ASP A 57 4.21 -13.16 17.41
C ASP A 57 3.58 -12.63 18.70
N LEU A 58 2.30 -12.96 18.89
CA LEU A 58 1.51 -12.57 20.04
C LEU A 58 0.86 -13.83 20.62
N GLU A 59 1.40 -14.36 21.70
CA GLU A 59 0.97 -15.61 22.31
C GLU A 59 -0.55 -15.61 22.63
N ASN A 60 -0.98 -14.76 23.54
CA ASN A 60 -2.39 -14.57 23.90
C ASN A 60 -2.69 -13.05 23.98
N PRO A 61 -2.80 -12.36 22.83
CA PRO A 61 -2.97 -10.92 22.84
C PRO A 61 -4.35 -10.55 23.38
N ASN A 62 -4.39 -9.50 24.20
CA ASN A 62 -5.65 -8.83 24.48
C ASN A 62 -6.09 -7.99 23.28
N ARG A 63 -7.33 -7.50 23.31
CA ARG A 63 -7.92 -6.73 22.22
C ARG A 63 -7.12 -5.48 21.87
N ASP A 64 -6.60 -4.78 22.85
CA ASP A 64 -5.86 -3.52 22.64
C ASP A 64 -4.51 -3.79 21.97
N GLN A 65 -3.84 -4.88 22.33
CA GLN A 65 -2.60 -5.32 21.69
C GLN A 65 -2.83 -5.70 20.22
N LEU A 66 -3.90 -6.45 19.94
CA LEU A 66 -4.26 -6.80 18.56
C LEU A 66 -4.56 -5.54 17.73
N GLU A 67 -5.40 -4.64 18.25
CA GLU A 67 -5.76 -3.40 17.56
C GLU A 67 -4.52 -2.52 17.29
N TYR A 68 -3.61 -2.43 18.25
CA TYR A 68 -2.35 -1.71 18.06
C TYR A 68 -1.50 -2.34 16.94
N MET A 69 -1.35 -3.66 16.91
CA MET A 69 -0.60 -4.34 15.85
C MET A 69 -1.28 -4.25 14.49
N PHE A 70 -2.61 -4.19 14.44
CA PHE A 70 -3.33 -3.90 13.20
C PHE A 70 -3.08 -2.46 12.72
N GLN A 71 -3.01 -1.48 13.62
CA GLN A 71 -2.61 -0.10 13.28
C GLN A 71 -1.17 -0.05 12.75
N VAL A 72 -0.25 -0.79 13.37
CA VAL A 72 1.14 -0.95 12.87
C VAL A 72 1.12 -1.52 11.45
N SER A 73 0.38 -2.60 11.21
CA SER A 73 0.29 -3.23 9.88
C SER A 73 -0.27 -2.27 8.81
N ARG A 74 -1.31 -1.48 9.14
CA ARG A 74 -1.86 -0.45 8.22
C ARG A 74 -0.86 0.66 7.89
N ALA A 75 -0.02 1.04 8.85
CA ALA A 75 0.94 2.14 8.69
C ALA A 75 2.17 1.74 7.87
N VAL A 76 2.57 0.48 7.93
CA VAL A 76 3.78 -0.01 7.26
C VAL A 76 3.43 -0.56 5.88
N LYS A 77 4.24 -0.22 4.88
CA LYS A 77 4.11 -0.76 3.50
C LYS A 77 5.07 -1.92 3.31
N ARG A 78 4.93 -2.94 4.16
CA ARG A 78 5.79 -4.13 4.18
C ARG A 78 4.94 -5.38 4.38
N PRO A 79 5.39 -6.55 3.91
CA PRO A 79 4.75 -7.82 4.26
C PRO A 79 4.76 -8.04 5.78
N VAL A 80 3.59 -8.33 6.35
CA VAL A 80 3.43 -8.65 7.76
C VAL A 80 2.88 -10.07 7.89
N ALA A 81 3.58 -10.93 8.63
CA ALA A 81 3.08 -12.23 9.08
C ALA A 81 2.82 -12.17 10.59
N MET A 82 1.61 -12.51 11.02
CA MET A 82 1.20 -12.45 12.42
C MET A 82 0.84 -13.84 12.93
N PHE A 83 1.41 -14.23 14.06
CA PHE A 83 1.11 -15.46 14.78
C PHE A 83 0.33 -15.13 16.04
N VAL A 84 -0.68 -15.93 16.32
CA VAL A 84 -1.49 -15.89 17.55
C VAL A 84 -1.82 -17.34 17.96
N ASP A 85 -1.99 -17.58 19.26
CA ASP A 85 -2.35 -18.94 19.72
C ASP A 85 -3.84 -19.22 19.54
N SER A 86 -4.69 -18.20 19.67
CA SER A 86 -6.14 -18.31 19.48
C SER A 86 -6.69 -17.06 18.79
N THR A 87 -7.85 -17.20 18.14
CA THR A 87 -8.51 -16.10 17.46
C THR A 87 -10.02 -16.34 17.36
N ASP A 88 -10.76 -15.27 17.06
CA ASP A 88 -12.16 -15.32 16.62
C ASP A 88 -12.29 -14.83 15.17
N HIS A 89 -13.49 -14.97 14.62
CA HIS A 89 -13.74 -14.59 13.23
C HIS A 89 -13.55 -13.08 13.00
N ALA A 90 -13.97 -12.25 13.94
CA ALA A 90 -13.84 -10.80 13.85
C ALA A 90 -12.37 -10.34 13.83
N SER A 91 -11.52 -11.00 14.61
CA SER A 91 -10.07 -10.73 14.62
C SER A 91 -9.40 -11.14 13.29
N ILE A 92 -9.85 -12.21 12.65
CA ILE A 92 -9.37 -12.61 11.33
C ILE A 92 -9.72 -11.56 10.28
N GLU A 93 -10.99 -11.10 10.25
CA GLU A 93 -11.43 -10.06 9.32
C GLU A 93 -10.64 -8.76 9.56
N ALA A 94 -10.49 -8.32 10.81
CA ALA A 94 -9.74 -7.13 11.17
C ALA A 94 -8.26 -7.22 10.77
N ALA A 95 -7.63 -8.38 10.87
CA ALA A 95 -6.26 -8.62 10.42
C ALA A 95 -6.13 -8.46 8.90
N ILE A 96 -7.07 -9.01 8.14
CA ILE A 96 -7.12 -8.89 6.67
C ILE A 96 -7.30 -7.43 6.27
N ASP A 97 -8.25 -6.72 6.88
CA ASP A 97 -8.53 -5.31 6.64
C ASP A 97 -7.36 -4.40 7.02
N ALA A 98 -6.55 -4.83 8.01
CA ALA A 98 -5.32 -4.17 8.39
C ALA A 98 -4.15 -4.43 7.43
N GLY A 99 -4.33 -5.27 6.41
CA GLY A 99 -3.29 -5.61 5.43
C GLY A 99 -2.27 -6.63 5.92
N VAL A 100 -2.59 -7.41 6.98
CA VAL A 100 -1.75 -8.54 7.40
C VAL A 100 -1.67 -9.56 6.27
N SER A 101 -0.46 -9.85 5.82
CA SER A 101 -0.22 -10.68 4.64
C SER A 101 -0.37 -12.17 4.92
N ALA A 102 -0.08 -12.60 6.16
CA ALA A 102 -0.33 -13.94 6.66
C ALA A 102 -0.73 -13.87 8.13
N TYR A 103 -1.89 -14.45 8.47
CA TYR A 103 -2.40 -14.54 9.84
C TYR A 103 -2.49 -16.01 10.22
N ILE A 104 -1.72 -16.43 11.21
CA ILE A 104 -1.48 -17.82 11.56
C ILE A 104 -1.96 -18.09 12.98
N VAL A 105 -2.88 -19.05 13.14
CA VAL A 105 -3.42 -19.48 14.42
C VAL A 105 -2.79 -20.81 14.82
N ASP A 106 -2.29 -20.92 16.03
CA ASP A 106 -1.69 -22.14 16.60
C ASP A 106 -0.71 -22.83 15.64
N GLY A 107 0.17 -22.06 15.03
CA GLY A 107 0.98 -22.53 13.93
C GLY A 107 2.48 -22.27 14.00
N LEU A 108 3.00 -21.79 15.12
CA LEU A 108 4.42 -21.51 15.25
C LEU A 108 5.23 -22.79 15.31
N LYS A 109 5.81 -23.16 14.19
CA LYS A 109 6.73 -24.29 14.02
C LYS A 109 7.85 -23.87 13.08
N LYS A 110 9.07 -24.24 13.41
CA LYS A 110 10.27 -23.88 12.65
C LYS A 110 10.16 -24.22 11.16
N GLU A 111 9.65 -25.40 10.83
CA GLU A 111 9.51 -25.91 9.45
C GLU A 111 8.47 -25.12 8.64
N ARG A 112 7.57 -24.39 9.32
CA ARG A 112 6.54 -23.57 8.68
C ARG A 112 6.98 -22.14 8.42
N VAL A 113 8.06 -21.68 9.04
CA VAL A 113 8.51 -20.27 8.95
C VAL A 113 8.80 -19.88 7.50
N LYS A 114 9.55 -20.69 6.76
CA LYS A 114 9.85 -20.43 5.35
C LYS A 114 8.59 -20.38 4.48
N PRO A 115 7.69 -21.37 4.45
CA PRO A 115 6.44 -21.28 3.69
C PRO A 115 5.56 -20.08 4.05
N ILE A 116 5.55 -19.67 5.32
CA ILE A 116 4.80 -18.50 5.78
C ILE A 116 5.44 -17.20 5.24
N LEU A 117 6.77 -17.10 5.29
CA LEU A 117 7.50 -15.98 4.71
C LEU A 117 7.20 -15.84 3.21
N ASP A 118 7.36 -16.93 2.46
CA ASP A 118 7.11 -16.96 1.02
C ASP A 118 5.66 -16.54 0.69
N THR A 119 4.69 -17.03 1.48
CA THR A 119 3.27 -16.67 1.34
C THR A 119 3.03 -15.20 1.64
N ALA A 120 3.57 -14.68 2.74
CA ALA A 120 3.39 -13.30 3.15
C ALA A 120 3.95 -12.33 2.09
N VAL A 121 5.17 -12.57 1.61
CA VAL A 121 5.81 -11.76 0.58
C VAL A 121 5.05 -11.82 -0.74
N THR A 122 4.65 -13.02 -1.17
CA THR A 122 3.92 -13.21 -2.44
C THR A 122 2.56 -12.50 -2.42
N ARG A 123 1.78 -12.66 -1.33
CA ARG A 123 0.49 -11.99 -1.18
C ARG A 123 0.63 -10.48 -1.13
N PHE A 124 1.56 -9.96 -0.34
CA PHE A 124 1.81 -8.52 -0.27
C PHE A 124 2.12 -7.95 -1.66
N ASN A 125 3.05 -8.55 -2.39
CA ASN A 125 3.44 -8.10 -3.73
C ASN A 125 2.27 -8.15 -4.72
N LEU A 126 1.41 -9.16 -4.62
CA LEU A 126 0.20 -9.27 -5.44
C LEU A 126 -0.77 -8.13 -5.15
N PHE A 127 -1.08 -7.87 -3.86
CA PHE A 127 -2.00 -6.80 -3.46
C PHE A 127 -1.46 -5.41 -3.81
N GLU A 128 -0.16 -5.17 -3.61
CA GLU A 128 0.47 -3.90 -3.98
C GLU A 128 0.44 -3.65 -5.50
N ARG A 129 0.60 -4.71 -6.29
CA ARG A 129 0.43 -4.60 -7.75
C ARG A 129 -1.00 -4.28 -8.13
N MET A 130 -1.98 -5.02 -7.60
CA MET A 130 -3.41 -4.77 -7.86
C MET A 130 -3.83 -3.36 -7.44
N ARG A 131 -3.35 -2.88 -6.28
CA ARG A 131 -3.62 -1.53 -5.80
C ARG A 131 -3.06 -0.48 -6.75
N ARG A 132 -1.84 -0.66 -7.24
CA ARG A 132 -1.19 0.24 -8.19
C ARG A 132 -1.96 0.28 -9.51
N GLU A 133 -2.31 -0.88 -10.07
CA GLU A 133 -3.10 -0.98 -11.30
C GLU A 133 -4.46 -0.28 -11.16
N LEU A 134 -5.12 -0.42 -10.01
CA LEU A 134 -6.38 0.26 -9.72
C LEU A 134 -6.22 1.79 -9.65
N GLU A 135 -5.17 2.28 -8.98
CA GLU A 135 -4.91 3.73 -8.89
C GLU A 135 -4.51 4.32 -10.25
N GLU A 136 -3.76 3.60 -11.06
CA GLU A 136 -3.43 3.99 -12.42
C GLU A 136 -4.70 4.09 -13.28
N ALA A 137 -5.57 3.07 -13.25
CA ALA A 137 -6.84 3.07 -13.98
C ALA A 137 -7.78 4.20 -13.54
N LYS A 138 -7.87 4.47 -12.22
CA LYS A 138 -8.65 5.61 -11.70
C LYS A 138 -8.10 6.95 -12.16
N SER A 139 -6.77 7.11 -12.15
CA SER A 139 -6.08 8.32 -12.59
C SER A 139 -6.29 8.56 -14.08
N GLU A 140 -6.22 7.51 -14.89
CA GLU A 140 -6.48 7.60 -16.33
C GLU A 140 -7.93 8.01 -16.61
N LEU A 141 -8.90 7.40 -15.92
CA LEU A 141 -10.31 7.76 -16.05
C LEU A 141 -10.58 9.21 -15.64
N ALA A 142 -9.99 9.67 -14.53
CA ALA A 142 -10.09 11.05 -14.09
C ALA A 142 -9.50 12.01 -15.13
N SER A 143 -8.31 11.72 -15.65
CA SER A 143 -7.65 12.51 -16.68
C SER A 143 -8.49 12.60 -17.96
N ARG A 144 -9.11 11.50 -18.37
CA ARG A 144 -10.01 11.48 -19.54
C ARG A 144 -11.22 12.38 -19.31
N LYS A 145 -11.88 12.31 -18.15
CA LYS A 145 -13.02 13.18 -17.83
C LYS A 145 -12.63 14.67 -17.86
N THR A 146 -11.48 15.03 -17.29
CA THR A 146 -10.96 16.41 -17.32
C THR A 146 -10.74 16.88 -18.76
N ILE A 147 -10.11 16.07 -19.62
CA ILE A 147 -9.89 16.42 -21.04
C ILE A 147 -11.21 16.57 -21.78
N ASP A 148 -12.17 15.67 -21.57
CA ASP A 148 -13.50 15.73 -22.22
C ASP A 148 -14.27 16.99 -21.79
N GLN A 149 -14.21 17.38 -20.53
CA GLN A 149 -14.81 18.63 -20.04
C GLN A 149 -14.15 19.87 -20.67
N ALA A 150 -12.83 19.88 -20.76
CA ALA A 150 -12.10 20.98 -21.40
C ALA A 150 -12.42 21.07 -22.92
N LYS A 151 -12.55 19.94 -23.61
CA LYS A 151 -13.01 19.92 -25.02
C LYS A 151 -14.41 20.51 -25.14
N ALA A 152 -15.34 20.13 -24.28
CA ALA A 152 -16.70 20.68 -24.29
C ALA A 152 -16.71 22.21 -24.13
N ILE A 153 -15.91 22.73 -23.22
CA ILE A 153 -15.75 24.21 -23.03
C ILE A 153 -15.22 24.86 -24.32
N LEU A 154 -14.20 24.29 -24.96
CA LEU A 154 -13.64 24.84 -26.20
C LEU A 154 -14.65 24.78 -27.35
N MET A 155 -15.38 23.66 -27.48
CA MET A 155 -16.41 23.51 -28.49
C MET A 155 -17.50 24.56 -28.32
N GLN A 156 -17.96 24.79 -27.09
CA GLN A 156 -19.00 25.78 -26.79
C GLN A 156 -18.51 27.21 -26.98
N SER A 157 -17.32 27.54 -26.49
CA SER A 157 -16.80 28.91 -26.48
C SER A 157 -16.27 29.37 -27.84
N ARG A 158 -15.80 28.46 -28.69
CA ARG A 158 -15.17 28.75 -30.00
C ARG A 158 -15.94 28.24 -31.19
N GLY A 159 -16.99 27.47 -31.01
CA GLY A 159 -17.77 26.89 -32.11
C GLY A 159 -16.99 25.85 -32.97
N ILE A 160 -15.96 25.24 -32.38
CA ILE A 160 -15.11 24.26 -33.07
C ILE A 160 -15.57 22.81 -32.81
N LEU A 161 -15.17 21.89 -33.68
CA LEU A 161 -15.46 20.47 -33.52
C LEU A 161 -14.52 19.80 -32.50
N GLU A 162 -14.94 18.64 -32.00
CA GLU A 162 -14.16 17.89 -30.99
C GLU A 162 -12.71 17.59 -31.42
N PRO A 163 -12.41 17.15 -32.66
CA PRO A 163 -11.05 16.91 -33.10
C PRO A 163 -10.17 18.17 -33.05
N GLU A 164 -10.75 19.33 -33.35
CA GLU A 164 -10.05 20.63 -33.30
C GLU A 164 -9.80 21.09 -31.87
N ALA A 165 -10.78 20.88 -30.97
CA ALA A 165 -10.65 21.16 -29.55
C ALA A 165 -9.53 20.31 -28.92
N TYR A 166 -9.48 19.02 -29.22
CA TYR A 166 -8.40 18.14 -28.76
C TYR A 166 -7.04 18.53 -29.33
N ALA A 167 -6.96 18.85 -30.64
CA ALA A 167 -5.72 19.29 -31.26
C ALA A 167 -5.20 20.61 -30.64
N LEU A 168 -6.10 21.52 -30.25
CA LEU A 168 -5.74 22.76 -29.58
C LEU A 168 -5.16 22.50 -28.19
N LEU A 169 -5.81 21.66 -27.37
CA LEU A 169 -5.29 21.28 -26.03
C LEU A 169 -3.92 20.62 -26.16
N ARG A 170 -3.76 19.68 -27.09
CA ARG A 170 -2.50 18.97 -27.33
C ARG A 170 -1.37 19.92 -27.74
N ARG A 171 -1.62 20.83 -28.70
CA ARG A 171 -0.64 21.82 -29.14
C ARG A 171 -0.23 22.75 -28.02
N THR A 172 -1.18 23.19 -27.20
CA THR A 172 -0.91 24.05 -26.05
C THR A 172 -0.05 23.31 -25.01
N ALA A 173 -0.36 22.06 -24.73
CA ALA A 173 0.42 21.20 -23.83
C ALA A 173 1.86 21.05 -24.30
N MET A 174 2.06 20.77 -25.60
CA MET A 174 3.40 20.67 -26.20
C MET A 174 4.18 21.99 -26.10
N ASN A 175 3.54 23.13 -26.41
CA ASN A 175 4.18 24.45 -26.35
C ASN A 175 4.57 24.86 -24.93
N GLN A 176 3.82 24.41 -23.91
CA GLN A 176 4.07 24.71 -22.50
C GLN A 176 4.91 23.61 -21.79
N ASN A 177 5.28 22.54 -22.50
CA ASN A 177 5.96 21.37 -21.92
C ASN A 177 5.19 20.80 -20.70
N LYS A 178 3.87 20.74 -20.81
CA LYS A 178 2.93 20.20 -19.79
C LYS A 178 2.18 18.99 -20.31
N ARG A 179 1.60 18.22 -19.40
CA ARG A 179 0.65 17.16 -19.78
C ARG A 179 -0.65 17.82 -20.25
N ILE A 180 -1.34 17.15 -21.19
CA ILE A 180 -2.60 17.66 -21.73
C ILE A 180 -3.69 17.85 -20.66
N VAL A 181 -3.70 16.99 -19.61
CA VAL A 181 -4.62 17.11 -18.47
C VAL A 181 -4.38 18.37 -17.65
N GLU A 182 -3.13 18.79 -17.48
CA GLU A 182 -2.79 20.02 -16.74
C GLU A 182 -3.25 21.30 -17.47
N VAL A 183 -3.19 21.26 -18.79
CA VAL A 183 -3.75 22.35 -19.64
C VAL A 183 -5.27 22.33 -19.58
N ALA A 184 -5.87 21.15 -19.62
CA ALA A 184 -7.31 20.97 -19.50
C ALA A 184 -7.84 21.50 -18.15
N ASP A 185 -7.19 21.15 -17.04
CA ASP A 185 -7.52 21.65 -15.71
C ASP A 185 -7.42 23.17 -15.63
N SER A 186 -6.34 23.74 -16.16
CA SER A 186 -6.15 25.21 -16.19
C SER A 186 -7.26 25.91 -16.97
N LEU A 187 -7.71 25.32 -18.08
CA LEU A 187 -8.81 25.84 -18.88
C LEU A 187 -10.15 25.78 -18.14
N ILE A 188 -10.42 24.65 -17.46
CA ILE A 188 -11.66 24.47 -16.69
C ILE A 188 -11.75 25.50 -15.56
N VAL A 189 -10.64 25.69 -14.82
CA VAL A 189 -10.57 26.71 -13.76
C VAL A 189 -10.80 28.11 -14.33
N ALA A 190 -10.14 28.47 -15.42
CA ALA A 190 -10.30 29.77 -16.07
C ALA A 190 -11.76 29.99 -16.56
N ALA A 191 -12.36 28.99 -17.18
CA ALA A 191 -13.75 29.07 -17.64
C ALA A 191 -14.74 29.21 -16.46
N GLY A 192 -14.50 28.52 -15.36
CA GLY A 192 -15.33 28.64 -14.14
C GLY A 192 -15.26 30.04 -13.52
N LEU A 193 -14.10 30.70 -13.58
CA LEU A 193 -13.94 32.06 -13.09
C LEU A 193 -14.61 33.12 -14.00
N LEU A 194 -14.66 32.84 -15.31
CA LEU A 194 -15.27 33.75 -16.28
C LEU A 194 -16.78 33.55 -16.43
N GLY A 195 -17.29 32.36 -16.14
CA GLY A 195 -18.73 32.06 -16.20
C GLY A 195 -19.51 32.36 -14.93
N GLY A 196 -18.89 32.82 -13.87
CA GLY A 196 -19.52 33.09 -12.57
C GLY A 196 -20.36 34.37 -12.48
N ASP A 197 -20.46 35.20 -13.52
CA ASP A 197 -21.14 36.50 -13.49
C ASP A 197 -22.53 36.52 -14.20
N GLU A 198 -22.99 35.43 -14.80
CA GLU A 198 -24.26 35.45 -15.55
C GLU A 198 -25.52 35.04 -14.74
N ASN A 199 -25.42 34.91 -13.41
CA ASN A 199 -26.59 34.58 -12.58
C ASN A 199 -26.74 35.53 -11.38
N ARG A 200 -26.86 36.80 -11.64
CA ARG A 200 -27.39 37.83 -10.70
C ARG A 200 -28.51 38.59 -11.31
#